data_c97f6bbff98d94f6cb3bde574c92fa53
#
_entry.id   c97f6bbff98d94f6cb3bde574c92fa53
#
_cell.length_a   1.000
_cell.length_b   1.000
_cell.length_c   1.000
_cell.angle_alpha   90.00
_cell.angle_beta   90.00
_cell.angle_gamma   90.00
#
_symmetry.space_group_name_H-M   'P 1'
#
loop_
_entity.id
_entity.type
_entity.pdbx_description
1 polymer ?
#
loop_
_entity_poly.entity_id
_entity_poly.type
_entity_poly.pdbx_seq_one_letter_code
_entity_poly.pdbx_strand_id
1 'polypeptide(L)'
;MEFSPLKHNPYNPKGKKISFYDMLNDLKELSNLDIYVTGSNSKMLSNDILTEFRGRSDEIKIHPFSFSEYYSFVGGDKEEAFDNYSFYGGMPFLLTKQDETSKIEYLENLFKEVYIRDIVERKHIEREDILSSIIDLLCSSVGSLTNPSKITKAINSKQQRSGKDIVYLPTINKYIDFLEDSFLFKEALRFDVKGKSYLDFPKKYYCEDIGLRNARTGFRQIEMPHIMENILYNELIIRGFKIDVGVVYENIKTEKGNYRKVAREIDFIIQKGMKKYYIQSAYAMENEEKVYSESRSLNITGDSFPKIIVRRDIRKRFYDENGILNIGLIDFLLSDNVL
;
A
#
# COMPACT_ATOMS: atom_id res chain seq x y z
N MET A 1 6.86 19.31 -18.82
CA MET A 1 8.14 19.68 -19.45
C MET A 1 7.83 20.56 -20.64
N GLU A 2 8.30 21.80 -20.65
CA GLU A 2 8.24 22.67 -21.82
C GLU A 2 9.57 22.56 -22.55
N PHE A 3 9.53 22.15 -23.83
CA PHE A 3 10.72 22.22 -24.68
C PHE A 3 10.87 23.64 -25.23
N SER A 4 12.05 24.24 -25.08
CA SER A 4 12.37 25.49 -25.77
C SER A 4 12.16 25.31 -27.25
N PRO A 5 11.43 26.22 -27.93
CA PRO A 5 11.26 26.12 -29.39
C PRO A 5 12.62 26.28 -30.05
N LEU A 6 13.05 25.28 -30.79
CA LEU A 6 14.18 25.41 -31.73
C LEU A 6 13.86 26.55 -32.67
N LYS A 7 14.74 27.55 -32.78
CA LYS A 7 14.51 28.78 -33.54
C LYS A 7 14.21 28.59 -35.04
N HIS A 8 14.40 27.39 -35.59
CA HIS A 8 14.01 26.99 -36.96
C HIS A 8 13.59 25.51 -36.95
N ASN A 9 12.33 25.24 -36.63
CA ASN A 9 11.74 23.94 -36.88
C ASN A 9 10.83 24.03 -38.12
N PRO A 10 11.15 23.35 -39.25
CA PRO A 10 10.33 23.40 -40.46
C PRO A 10 8.90 22.83 -40.23
N TYR A 11 8.68 22.05 -39.19
CA TYR A 11 7.38 21.51 -38.82
C TYR A 11 6.58 22.41 -37.85
N ASN A 12 7.14 23.54 -37.43
CA ASN A 12 6.45 24.50 -36.56
C ASN A 12 6.69 25.97 -37.06
N PRO A 13 6.21 26.31 -38.25
CA PRO A 13 6.49 27.62 -38.87
C PRO A 13 5.91 28.82 -38.08
N LYS A 14 4.97 28.59 -37.14
CA LYS A 14 4.35 29.65 -36.35
C LYS A 14 4.94 29.78 -34.93
N GLY A 15 6.00 29.03 -34.59
CA GLY A 15 6.64 29.10 -33.26
C GLY A 15 5.71 28.73 -32.08
N LYS A 16 4.64 27.95 -32.32
CA LYS A 16 3.74 27.49 -31.26
C LYS A 16 4.52 26.60 -30.30
N LYS A 17 4.39 26.82 -29.03
CA LYS A 17 4.95 25.90 -28.00
C LYS A 17 4.31 24.54 -28.22
N ILE A 18 5.12 23.53 -28.52
CA ILE A 18 4.71 22.14 -28.66
C ILE A 18 4.91 21.48 -27.32
N SER A 19 3.84 20.96 -26.77
CA SER A 19 3.90 20.19 -25.53
C SER A 19 4.42 18.78 -25.79
N PHE A 20 4.89 18.10 -24.73
CA PHE A 20 5.25 16.69 -24.80
C PHE A 20 4.08 15.81 -25.29
N TYR A 21 2.86 16.17 -24.90
CA TYR A 21 1.64 15.47 -25.31
C TYR A 21 1.31 15.66 -26.81
N ASP A 22 1.56 16.84 -27.38
CA ASP A 22 1.40 17.06 -28.81
C ASP A 22 2.34 16.14 -29.61
N MET A 23 3.61 16.00 -29.16
CA MET A 23 4.57 15.08 -29.79
C MET A 23 4.14 13.61 -29.69
N LEU A 24 3.63 13.18 -28.53
CA LEU A 24 3.13 11.81 -28.37
C LEU A 24 1.91 11.53 -29.24
N ASN A 25 1.02 12.50 -29.40
CA ASN A 25 -0.13 12.38 -30.29
C ASN A 25 0.28 12.26 -31.75
N ASP A 26 1.28 13.03 -32.20
CA ASP A 26 1.82 12.95 -33.57
C ASP A 26 2.51 11.59 -33.83
N LEU A 27 3.30 11.10 -32.84
CA LEU A 27 3.97 9.79 -32.94
C LEU A 27 2.98 8.64 -33.02
N LYS A 28 1.83 8.77 -32.34
CA LYS A 28 0.78 7.75 -32.27
C LYS A 28 0.06 7.53 -33.61
N GLU A 29 0.08 8.51 -34.52
CA GLU A 29 -0.46 8.34 -35.86
C GLU A 29 0.43 7.43 -36.76
N LEU A 30 1.65 7.09 -36.28
CA LEU A 30 2.55 6.19 -37.00
C LEU A 30 2.24 4.74 -36.63
N SER A 31 1.75 3.96 -37.58
CA SER A 31 1.25 2.56 -37.35
C SER A 31 2.34 1.53 -37.04
N ASN A 32 3.61 1.91 -37.13
CA ASN A 32 4.77 1.03 -36.91
C ASN A 32 5.51 1.33 -35.59
N LEU A 33 4.89 2.05 -34.65
CA LEU A 33 5.49 2.42 -33.37
C LEU A 33 4.66 1.90 -32.20
N ASP A 34 5.36 1.30 -31.25
CA ASP A 34 4.87 1.08 -29.89
C ASP A 34 5.51 2.11 -28.96
N ILE A 35 4.69 2.88 -28.27
CA ILE A 35 5.16 4.00 -27.44
C ILE A 35 4.97 3.64 -25.97
N TYR A 36 6.07 3.62 -25.22
CA TYR A 36 6.08 3.44 -23.78
C TYR A 36 6.52 4.73 -23.10
N VAL A 37 5.69 5.24 -22.20
CA VAL A 37 6.00 6.43 -21.39
C VAL A 37 6.09 5.99 -19.94
N THR A 38 7.19 6.33 -19.28
CA THR A 38 7.40 5.98 -17.87
C THR A 38 7.43 7.23 -16.99
N GLY A 39 6.96 7.11 -15.78
CA GLY A 39 6.99 8.16 -14.78
C GLY A 39 6.91 7.59 -13.36
N SER A 40 7.54 8.29 -12.41
CA SER A 40 7.61 7.92 -11.00
C SER A 40 6.46 8.48 -10.16
N ASN A 41 5.37 8.96 -10.79
CA ASN A 41 4.29 9.63 -10.09
C ASN A 41 2.95 9.36 -10.78
N SER A 42 1.92 9.02 -9.98
CA SER A 42 0.57 8.74 -10.46
C SER A 42 -0.04 9.88 -11.26
N LYS A 43 0.18 11.14 -10.87
CA LYS A 43 -0.41 12.30 -11.55
C LYS A 43 0.25 12.66 -12.88
N MET A 44 1.55 12.40 -13.04
CA MET A 44 2.20 12.67 -14.34
C MET A 44 1.73 11.74 -15.46
N LEU A 45 1.27 10.54 -15.11
CA LEU A 45 0.89 9.54 -16.09
C LEU A 45 -0.63 9.37 -16.20
N SER A 46 -1.37 9.45 -15.06
CA SER A 46 -2.78 9.09 -15.08
C SER A 46 -3.71 10.23 -15.51
N ASN A 47 -3.58 11.43 -14.95
CA ASN A 47 -4.57 12.48 -15.21
C ASN A 47 -4.29 13.23 -16.53
N ASP A 48 -3.04 13.60 -16.79
CA ASP A 48 -2.72 14.34 -18.01
C ASP A 48 -2.70 13.40 -19.23
N ILE A 49 -2.08 12.22 -19.11
CA ILE A 49 -2.03 11.24 -20.20
C ILE A 49 -3.41 10.63 -20.47
N LEU A 50 -4.16 10.19 -19.44
CA LEU A 50 -5.51 9.65 -19.64
C LEU A 50 -6.47 10.69 -20.21
N THR A 51 -6.35 11.95 -19.81
CA THR A 51 -7.17 13.06 -20.34
C THR A 51 -6.82 13.37 -21.79
N GLU A 52 -5.55 13.45 -22.13
CA GLU A 52 -5.06 13.75 -23.48
C GLU A 52 -5.21 12.54 -24.44
N PHE A 53 -4.95 11.33 -23.95
CA PHE A 53 -5.08 10.12 -24.77
C PHE A 53 -6.46 9.47 -24.76
N ARG A 54 -7.41 9.93 -23.91
CA ARG A 54 -8.84 9.56 -23.94
C ARG A 54 -9.11 8.06 -24.12
N GLY A 55 -8.50 7.23 -23.26
CA GLY A 55 -8.71 5.77 -23.32
C GLY A 55 -7.97 5.04 -24.47
N ARG A 56 -6.96 5.66 -25.06
CA ARG A 56 -6.09 5.05 -26.08
C ARG A 56 -4.71 4.65 -25.53
N SER A 57 -4.62 4.39 -24.24
CA SER A 57 -3.39 3.93 -23.57
C SER A 57 -3.76 2.98 -22.44
N ASP A 58 -2.89 2.01 -22.20
CA ASP A 58 -2.98 1.11 -21.06
C ASP A 58 -1.97 1.53 -19.98
N GLU A 59 -2.37 1.47 -18.71
CA GLU A 59 -1.50 1.75 -17.57
C GLU A 59 -0.90 0.43 -17.07
N ILE A 60 0.43 0.36 -17.04
CA ILE A 60 1.18 -0.75 -16.44
C ILE A 60 1.82 -0.24 -15.16
N LYS A 61 1.38 -0.76 -14.02
CA LYS A 61 1.96 -0.47 -12.70
C LYS A 61 3.10 -1.43 -12.42
N ILE A 62 4.28 -0.88 -12.13
CA ILE A 62 5.45 -1.66 -11.74
C ILE A 62 5.62 -1.51 -10.23
N HIS A 63 5.53 -2.62 -9.52
CA HIS A 63 5.68 -2.70 -8.07
C HIS A 63 7.10 -3.20 -7.71
N PRO A 64 7.55 -3.00 -6.47
CA PRO A 64 8.67 -3.80 -5.93
C PRO A 64 8.38 -5.30 -6.10
N PHE A 65 9.40 -6.15 -6.08
CA PHE A 65 9.19 -7.59 -6.20
C PHE A 65 8.20 -8.12 -5.17
N SER A 66 7.25 -8.93 -5.62
CA SER A 66 6.50 -9.84 -4.74
C SER A 66 7.44 -10.82 -4.07
N PHE A 67 6.99 -11.49 -3.01
CA PHE A 67 7.82 -12.53 -2.39
C PHE A 67 8.13 -13.67 -3.37
N SER A 68 7.21 -14.04 -4.24
CA SER A 68 7.44 -15.07 -5.26
C SER A 68 8.53 -14.69 -6.24
N GLU A 69 8.51 -13.45 -6.76
CA GLU A 69 9.56 -12.93 -7.63
C GLU A 69 10.91 -12.85 -6.91
N TYR A 70 10.93 -12.30 -5.69
CA TYR A 70 12.14 -12.24 -4.86
C TYR A 70 12.73 -13.64 -4.63
N TYR A 71 11.89 -14.61 -4.20
CA TYR A 71 12.32 -15.97 -3.94
C TYR A 71 12.84 -16.69 -5.20
N SER A 72 12.28 -16.38 -6.37
CA SER A 72 12.76 -16.94 -7.64
C SER A 72 14.22 -16.57 -7.95
N PHE A 73 14.68 -15.42 -7.46
CA PHE A 73 16.07 -14.96 -7.60
C PHE A 73 17.00 -15.52 -6.53
N VAL A 74 16.56 -15.49 -5.25
CA VAL A 74 17.46 -15.85 -4.15
C VAL A 74 17.50 -17.36 -3.90
N GLY A 75 16.40 -18.07 -4.10
CA GLY A 75 16.28 -19.51 -3.83
C GLY A 75 16.51 -19.86 -2.36
N GLY A 76 16.95 -21.11 -2.11
CA GLY A 76 17.35 -21.58 -0.79
C GLY A 76 16.16 -21.92 0.13
N ASP A 77 16.35 -21.73 1.45
CA ASP A 77 15.31 -21.96 2.44
C ASP A 77 14.23 -20.86 2.37
N LYS A 78 12.96 -21.27 2.33
CA LYS A 78 11.83 -20.35 2.17
C LYS A 78 11.58 -19.48 3.39
N GLU A 79 11.87 -20.00 4.59
CA GLU A 79 11.69 -19.28 5.83
C GLU A 79 12.76 -18.18 5.96
N GLU A 80 14.03 -18.53 5.69
CA GLU A 80 15.13 -17.58 5.67
C GLU A 80 14.93 -16.49 4.59
N ALA A 81 14.49 -16.89 3.39
CA ALA A 81 14.18 -15.94 2.32
C ALA A 81 13.04 -15.01 2.70
N PHE A 82 12.00 -15.52 3.38
CA PHE A 82 10.90 -14.69 3.85
C PHE A 82 11.32 -13.73 4.97
N ASP A 83 12.17 -14.17 5.90
CA ASP A 83 12.69 -13.32 6.98
C ASP A 83 13.51 -12.17 6.38
N ASN A 84 14.37 -12.44 5.41
CA ASN A 84 15.11 -11.42 4.67
C ASN A 84 14.19 -10.46 3.91
N TYR A 85 13.17 -10.98 3.21
CA TYR A 85 12.20 -10.18 2.48
C TYR A 85 11.38 -9.29 3.43
N SER A 86 10.94 -9.80 4.56
CA SER A 86 10.18 -9.05 5.56
C SER A 86 11.01 -7.94 6.22
N PHE A 87 12.34 -8.08 6.21
CA PHE A 87 13.25 -7.10 6.78
C PHE A 87 13.73 -6.06 5.75
N TYR A 88 14.15 -6.50 4.56
CA TYR A 88 14.74 -5.63 3.54
C TYR A 88 13.79 -5.23 2.41
N GLY A 89 12.63 -5.89 2.27
CA GLY A 89 11.67 -5.60 1.21
C GLY A 89 12.01 -6.21 -0.15
N GLY A 90 11.30 -5.74 -1.17
CA GLY A 90 11.36 -6.25 -2.54
C GLY A 90 12.01 -5.30 -3.56
N MET A 91 12.78 -4.28 -3.12
CA MET A 91 13.44 -3.39 -4.07
C MET A 91 14.49 -4.15 -4.91
N PRO A 92 14.38 -4.16 -6.27
CA PRO A 92 15.22 -5.04 -7.11
C PRO A 92 16.73 -4.84 -6.94
N PHE A 93 17.17 -3.62 -6.72
CA PHE A 93 18.59 -3.31 -6.58
C PHE A 93 19.22 -3.90 -5.30
N LEU A 94 18.42 -4.28 -4.31
CA LEU A 94 18.88 -4.98 -3.11
C LEU A 94 19.55 -6.31 -3.43
N LEU A 95 19.10 -7.00 -4.48
CA LEU A 95 19.70 -8.28 -4.90
C LEU A 95 21.14 -8.16 -5.38
N THR A 96 21.61 -6.95 -5.69
CA THR A 96 23.01 -6.68 -6.06
C THR A 96 23.90 -6.41 -4.86
N LYS A 97 23.32 -6.25 -3.65
CA LYS A 97 24.04 -5.97 -2.42
C LYS A 97 24.39 -7.26 -1.69
N GLN A 98 25.66 -7.40 -1.33
CA GLN A 98 26.17 -8.66 -0.74
C GLN A 98 26.06 -8.69 0.79
N ASP A 99 26.16 -7.54 1.45
CA ASP A 99 26.19 -7.43 2.90
C ASP A 99 25.03 -6.59 3.45
N GLU A 100 24.70 -6.80 4.73
CA GLU A 100 23.59 -6.14 5.41
C GLU A 100 23.74 -4.61 5.48
N THR A 101 24.96 -4.13 5.72
CA THR A 101 25.24 -2.70 5.83
C THR A 101 24.92 -2.00 4.51
N SER A 102 25.39 -2.55 3.39
CA SER A 102 25.10 -2.01 2.05
C SER A 102 23.61 -2.03 1.70
N LYS A 103 22.85 -3.03 2.18
CA LYS A 103 21.40 -3.08 2.00
C LYS A 103 20.70 -1.99 2.80
N ILE A 104 21.06 -1.81 4.06
CA ILE A 104 20.51 -0.78 4.94
C ILE A 104 20.79 0.62 4.38
N GLU A 105 22.05 0.91 4.08
CA GLU A 105 22.47 2.19 3.51
C GLU A 105 21.73 2.51 2.19
N TYR A 106 21.56 1.51 1.33
CA TYR A 106 20.81 1.67 0.09
C TYR A 106 19.37 2.07 0.36
N LEU A 107 18.66 1.37 1.26
CA LEU A 107 17.26 1.65 1.57
C LEU A 107 17.08 3.02 2.23
N GLU A 108 17.96 3.39 3.16
CA GLU A 108 17.94 4.71 3.82
C GLU A 108 18.18 5.83 2.81
N ASN A 109 19.15 5.67 1.91
CA ASN A 109 19.45 6.64 0.86
C ASN A 109 18.30 6.72 -0.16
N LEU A 110 17.76 5.58 -0.60
CA LEU A 110 16.62 5.54 -1.52
C LEU A 110 15.42 6.27 -0.91
N PHE A 111 15.11 6.01 0.34
CA PHE A 111 14.00 6.65 1.03
C PHE A 111 14.20 8.16 1.14
N LYS A 112 15.37 8.61 1.56
CA LYS A 112 15.69 10.01 1.80
C LYS A 112 15.86 10.81 0.51
N GLU A 113 16.72 10.34 -0.40
CA GLU A 113 17.14 11.12 -1.57
C GLU A 113 16.14 10.97 -2.75
N VAL A 114 15.56 9.79 -2.93
CA VAL A 114 14.66 9.57 -4.06
C VAL A 114 13.22 9.94 -3.69
N TYR A 115 12.69 9.39 -2.60
CA TYR A 115 11.28 9.65 -2.27
C TYR A 115 11.07 11.02 -1.61
N ILE A 116 11.71 11.30 -0.48
CA ILE A 116 11.42 12.54 0.27
C ILE A 116 11.84 13.76 -0.51
N ARG A 117 13.07 13.78 -1.02
CA ARG A 117 13.58 14.93 -1.78
C ARG A 117 12.76 15.22 -3.03
N ASP A 118 12.39 14.18 -3.80
CA ASP A 118 11.56 14.32 -4.98
C ASP A 118 10.16 14.87 -4.65
N ILE A 119 9.54 14.42 -3.55
CA ILE A 119 8.26 14.94 -3.08
C ILE A 119 8.39 16.42 -2.67
N VAL A 120 9.40 16.76 -1.88
CA VAL A 120 9.63 18.12 -1.39
C VAL A 120 9.84 19.08 -2.56
N GLU A 121 10.76 18.77 -3.48
CA GLU A 121 11.08 19.61 -4.62
C GLU A 121 9.89 19.76 -5.59
N ARG A 122 9.23 18.66 -5.94
CA ARG A 122 8.12 18.65 -6.91
C ARG A 122 6.86 19.31 -6.40
N LYS A 123 6.53 19.11 -5.12
CA LYS A 123 5.30 19.64 -4.51
C LYS A 123 5.52 20.98 -3.81
N HIS A 124 6.73 21.52 -3.87
CA HIS A 124 7.13 22.78 -3.22
C HIS A 124 6.72 22.81 -1.75
N ILE A 125 7.16 21.77 -0.99
CA ILE A 125 6.78 21.62 0.41
C ILE A 125 7.62 22.57 1.27
N GLU A 126 6.97 23.51 1.94
CA GLU A 126 7.62 24.47 2.84
C GLU A 126 7.87 23.87 4.25
N ARG A 127 6.98 22.98 4.70
CA ARG A 127 7.02 22.41 6.05
C ARG A 127 7.47 20.94 5.98
N GLU A 128 8.76 20.75 5.68
CA GLU A 128 9.38 19.40 5.62
C GLU A 128 9.34 18.68 6.97
N ASP A 129 9.39 19.42 8.09
CA ASP A 129 9.27 18.87 9.44
C ASP A 129 7.90 18.20 9.68
N ILE A 130 6.84 18.77 9.11
CA ILE A 130 5.49 18.20 9.15
C ILE A 130 5.39 16.96 8.27
N LEU A 131 5.88 17.04 7.03
CA LEU A 131 5.92 15.88 6.13
C LEU A 131 6.67 14.71 6.77
N SER A 132 7.86 14.97 7.31
CA SER A 132 8.67 13.98 8.02
C SER A 132 7.91 13.36 9.20
N SER A 133 7.19 14.17 9.99
CA SER A 133 6.39 13.67 11.11
C SER A 133 5.20 12.81 10.66
N ILE A 134 4.55 13.15 9.54
CA ILE A 134 3.48 12.34 8.95
C ILE A 134 4.03 10.98 8.52
N ILE A 135 5.16 10.97 7.83
CA ILE A 135 5.82 9.74 7.36
C ILE A 135 6.16 8.84 8.56
N ASP A 136 6.75 9.40 9.63
CA ASP A 136 7.07 8.63 10.84
C ASP A 136 5.84 7.97 11.45
N LEU A 137 4.73 8.73 11.53
CA LEU A 137 3.47 8.21 12.05
C LEU A 137 2.87 7.12 11.15
N LEU A 138 2.89 7.29 9.84
CA LEU A 138 2.38 6.29 8.91
C LEU A 138 3.25 5.02 8.90
N CYS A 139 4.58 5.14 8.92
CA CYS A 139 5.49 4.01 9.03
C CYS A 139 5.31 3.22 10.33
N SER A 140 5.11 3.92 11.46
CA SER A 140 4.91 3.27 12.75
C SER A 140 3.51 2.71 12.97
N SER A 141 2.52 3.14 12.17
CA SER A 141 1.13 2.67 12.27
C SER A 141 0.65 1.90 11.01
N VAL A 142 1.58 1.35 10.24
CA VAL A 142 1.23 0.58 9.03
C VAL A 142 0.27 -0.56 9.38
N GLY A 143 -0.78 -0.75 8.56
CA GLY A 143 -1.84 -1.72 8.84
C GLY A 143 -2.78 -1.36 10.01
N SER A 144 -2.54 -0.27 10.73
CA SER A 144 -3.39 0.17 11.84
C SER A 144 -4.39 1.24 11.41
N LEU A 145 -5.55 1.27 12.09
CA LEU A 145 -6.58 2.27 11.84
C LEU A 145 -6.08 3.69 12.16
N THR A 146 -5.94 4.49 11.14
CA THR A 146 -5.37 5.83 11.18
C THR A 146 -6.39 6.89 10.80
N ASN A 147 -6.41 8.00 11.54
CA ASN A 147 -7.29 9.14 11.28
C ASN A 147 -6.44 10.42 11.16
N PRO A 148 -6.50 11.14 10.03
CA PRO A 148 -5.77 12.39 9.83
C PRO A 148 -5.97 13.44 10.93
N SER A 149 -7.18 13.49 11.54
CA SER A 149 -7.43 14.38 12.68
C SER A 149 -6.63 13.99 13.92
N LYS A 150 -6.38 12.69 14.16
CA LYS A 150 -5.50 12.22 15.24
C LYS A 150 -4.04 12.56 14.94
N ILE A 151 -3.60 12.36 13.67
CA ILE A 151 -2.27 12.79 13.21
C ILE A 151 -2.07 14.28 13.46
N THR A 152 -3.04 15.13 13.06
CA THR A 152 -3.01 16.57 13.27
C THR A 152 -2.82 16.91 14.74
N LYS A 153 -3.59 16.30 15.63
CA LYS A 153 -3.48 16.51 17.09
C LYS A 153 -2.11 16.11 17.63
N ALA A 154 -1.59 14.95 17.22
CA ALA A 154 -0.28 14.47 17.66
C ALA A 154 0.86 15.39 17.22
N ILE A 155 0.84 15.83 15.95
CA ILE A 155 1.83 16.77 15.41
C ILE A 155 1.73 18.12 16.14
N ASN A 156 0.52 18.69 16.29
CA ASN A 156 0.34 19.98 16.94
C ASN A 156 0.78 19.97 18.41
N SER A 157 0.55 18.87 19.13
CA SER A 157 1.07 18.71 20.49
C SER A 157 2.60 18.77 20.54
N LYS A 158 3.29 18.22 19.54
CA LYS A 158 4.76 18.28 19.41
C LYS A 158 5.22 19.69 19.01
N GLN A 159 4.53 20.33 18.06
CA GLN A 159 4.84 21.70 17.60
C GLN A 159 4.71 22.71 18.73
N GLN A 160 3.63 22.68 19.51
CA GLN A 160 3.41 23.58 20.65
C GLN A 160 4.50 23.46 21.71
N ARG A 161 4.93 22.23 22.05
CA ARG A 161 6.05 22.01 22.99
C ARG A 161 7.37 22.60 22.49
N SER A 162 7.55 22.70 21.17
CA SER A 162 8.75 23.23 20.51
C SER A 162 8.61 24.71 20.13
N GLY A 163 7.51 25.37 20.51
CA GLY A 163 7.26 26.79 20.17
C GLY A 163 7.10 27.05 18.66
N LYS A 164 6.71 26.05 17.90
CA LYS A 164 6.49 26.13 16.44
C LYS A 164 5.01 26.32 16.12
N ASP A 165 4.75 26.86 14.93
CA ASP A 165 3.39 27.05 14.42
C ASP A 165 2.63 25.73 14.24
N ILE A 166 1.34 25.78 14.57
CA ILE A 166 0.43 24.66 14.37
C ILE A 166 0.16 24.41 12.89
N VAL A 167 -0.24 23.18 12.59
CA VAL A 167 -0.67 22.77 11.23
C VAL A 167 -2.16 22.42 11.24
N TYR A 168 -2.85 22.71 10.15
CA TYR A 168 -4.27 22.45 9.99
C TYR A 168 -4.54 21.13 9.25
N LEU A 169 -5.68 20.51 9.52
CA LEU A 169 -6.08 19.24 8.92
C LEU A 169 -6.01 19.20 7.37
N PRO A 170 -6.41 20.25 6.63
CA PRO A 170 -6.27 20.24 5.18
C PRO A 170 -4.82 20.10 4.69
N THR A 171 -3.85 20.66 5.42
CA THR A 171 -2.42 20.51 5.10
C THR A 171 -1.96 19.06 5.33
N ILE A 172 -2.42 18.43 6.42
CA ILE A 172 -2.12 17.03 6.71
C ILE A 172 -2.68 16.14 5.61
N ASN A 173 -3.95 16.30 5.23
CA ASN A 173 -4.56 15.54 4.13
C ASN A 173 -3.78 15.72 2.83
N LYS A 174 -3.47 16.97 2.46
CA LYS A 174 -2.68 17.28 1.26
C LYS A 174 -1.31 16.57 1.26
N TYR A 175 -0.64 16.49 2.41
CA TYR A 175 0.65 15.81 2.50
C TYR A 175 0.51 14.28 2.42
N ILE A 176 -0.56 13.71 2.99
CA ILE A 176 -0.87 12.29 2.81
C ILE A 176 -1.14 11.99 1.33
N ASP A 177 -1.95 12.82 0.64
CA ASP A 177 -2.20 12.68 -0.80
C ASP A 177 -0.90 12.72 -1.62
N PHE A 178 0.08 13.53 -1.22
CA PHE A 178 1.38 13.59 -1.89
C PHE A 178 2.21 12.32 -1.70
N LEU A 179 2.10 11.67 -0.53
CA LEU A 179 2.75 10.40 -0.26
C LEU A 179 2.12 9.25 -1.06
N GLU A 180 0.81 9.30 -1.26
CA GLU A 180 0.09 8.35 -2.12
C GLU A 180 0.41 8.58 -3.60
N ASP A 181 0.42 9.83 -4.06
CA ASP A 181 0.79 10.21 -5.41
C ASP A 181 2.22 9.75 -5.77
N SER A 182 3.13 9.68 -4.81
CA SER A 182 4.52 9.24 -5.01
C SER A 182 4.72 7.73 -4.87
N PHE A 183 3.64 6.97 -4.73
CA PHE A 183 3.67 5.52 -4.54
C PHE A 183 4.45 5.06 -3.30
N LEU A 184 4.54 5.89 -2.26
CA LEU A 184 5.18 5.50 -1.02
C LEU A 184 4.22 4.80 -0.06
N PHE A 185 2.99 5.31 -0.02
CA PHE A 185 1.89 4.73 0.75
C PHE A 185 0.65 4.54 -0.10
N LYS A 186 -0.23 3.66 0.34
CA LYS A 186 -1.54 3.43 -0.24
C LYS A 186 -2.58 3.29 0.84
N GLU A 187 -3.69 4.01 0.69
CA GLU A 187 -4.82 3.86 1.61
C GLU A 187 -5.66 2.63 1.28
N ALA A 188 -6.24 2.03 2.31
CA ALA A 188 -7.32 1.06 2.20
C ALA A 188 -8.56 1.62 2.91
N LEU A 189 -9.63 1.76 2.14
CA LEU A 189 -10.91 2.28 2.62
C LEU A 189 -11.60 1.23 3.49
N ARG A 190 -12.40 1.69 4.45
CA ARG A 190 -13.24 0.80 5.25
C ARG A 190 -14.62 0.67 4.62
N PHE A 191 -15.07 -0.58 4.51
CA PHE A 191 -16.36 -0.93 3.94
C PHE A 191 -17.23 -1.69 4.95
N ASP A 192 -18.41 -1.17 5.25
CA ASP A 192 -19.42 -1.88 6.03
C ASP A 192 -20.02 -3.00 5.18
N VAL A 193 -19.70 -4.25 5.50
CA VAL A 193 -20.10 -5.43 4.73
C VAL A 193 -21.61 -5.59 4.65
N LYS A 194 -22.32 -5.35 5.77
CA LYS A 194 -23.79 -5.48 5.85
C LYS A 194 -24.52 -4.24 5.42
N GLY A 195 -23.98 -3.05 5.77
CA GLY A 195 -24.54 -1.75 5.38
C GLY A 195 -24.26 -1.40 3.91
N LYS A 196 -23.32 -2.10 3.25
CA LYS A 196 -22.90 -1.89 1.85
C LYS A 196 -22.51 -0.45 1.57
N SER A 197 -21.74 0.16 2.48
CA SER A 197 -21.32 1.56 2.39
C SER A 197 -19.87 1.73 2.84
N TYR A 198 -19.20 2.70 2.22
CA TYR A 198 -17.87 3.10 2.67
C TYR A 198 -17.95 3.96 3.92
N LEU A 199 -16.92 3.85 4.76
CA LEU A 199 -16.74 4.64 5.97
C LEU A 199 -15.58 5.62 5.73
N ASP A 200 -15.82 6.90 5.91
CA ASP A 200 -14.83 7.94 5.63
C ASP A 200 -13.56 7.78 6.48
N PHE A 201 -13.70 7.53 7.77
CA PHE A 201 -12.59 7.37 8.72
C PHE A 201 -12.96 6.41 9.87
N PRO A 202 -11.91 5.80 10.52
CA PRO A 202 -10.51 5.78 10.15
C PRO A 202 -10.24 4.91 8.93
N LYS A 203 -9.05 5.07 8.29
CA LYS A 203 -8.55 4.25 7.18
C LYS A 203 -7.31 3.48 7.62
N LYS A 204 -6.87 2.48 6.86
CA LYS A 204 -5.52 1.91 6.99
C LYS A 204 -4.61 2.44 5.89
N TYR A 205 -3.32 2.52 6.19
CA TYR A 205 -2.28 2.88 5.23
C TYR A 205 -1.23 1.78 5.20
N TYR A 206 -0.80 1.42 3.99
CA TYR A 206 0.22 0.41 3.75
C TYR A 206 1.37 1.03 2.98
N CYS A 207 2.60 0.65 3.32
CA CYS A 207 3.78 1.07 2.58
C CYS A 207 3.95 0.19 1.35
N GLU A 208 4.29 0.79 0.20
CA GLU A 208 4.49 0.05 -1.06
C GLU A 208 5.64 -0.96 -0.97
N ASP A 209 6.66 -0.66 -0.16
CA ASP A 209 7.76 -1.59 0.15
C ASP A 209 8.07 -1.62 1.64
N ILE A 210 8.13 -2.83 2.20
CA ILE A 210 8.34 -3.00 3.65
C ILE A 210 9.77 -2.64 4.07
N GLY A 211 10.76 -2.80 3.20
CA GLY A 211 12.14 -2.41 3.46
C GLY A 211 12.29 -0.90 3.58
N LEU A 212 11.59 -0.13 2.74
CA LEU A 212 11.54 1.33 2.86
C LEU A 212 10.89 1.77 4.18
N ARG A 213 9.79 1.11 4.60
CA ARG A 213 9.18 1.34 5.90
C ARG A 213 10.15 1.06 7.04
N ASN A 214 10.86 -0.07 6.97
CA ASN A 214 11.83 -0.47 8.00
C ASN A 214 13.02 0.49 8.06
N ALA A 215 13.55 0.91 6.91
CA ALA A 215 14.60 1.92 6.83
C ALA A 215 14.18 3.23 7.50
N ARG A 216 12.96 3.72 7.26
CA ARG A 216 12.45 4.92 7.89
C ARG A 216 12.34 4.81 9.41
N THR A 217 12.02 3.64 9.93
CA THR A 217 11.95 3.39 11.38
C THR A 217 13.31 2.98 11.98
N GLY A 218 14.40 3.05 11.19
CA GLY A 218 15.75 2.66 11.57
C GLY A 218 15.86 1.18 11.93
N PHE A 219 15.04 0.32 11.31
CA PHE A 219 14.97 -1.13 11.54
C PHE A 219 14.70 -1.55 13.00
N ARG A 220 14.10 -0.65 13.81
CA ARG A 220 13.88 -0.87 15.25
C ARG A 220 12.47 -1.33 15.61
N GLN A 221 11.50 -1.06 14.74
CA GLN A 221 10.09 -1.36 14.98
C GLN A 221 9.65 -2.53 14.08
N ILE A 222 10.12 -3.73 14.38
CA ILE A 222 9.80 -4.95 13.61
C ILE A 222 8.61 -5.64 14.28
N GLU A 223 7.42 -5.12 14.04
CA GLU A 223 6.16 -5.71 14.51
C GLU A 223 5.62 -6.67 13.44
N MET A 224 6.03 -7.94 13.50
CA MET A 224 5.74 -8.94 12.47
C MET A 224 4.27 -9.07 12.09
N PRO A 225 3.27 -8.96 12.97
CA PRO A 225 1.87 -8.97 12.54
C PRO A 225 1.53 -7.87 11.54
N HIS A 226 1.98 -6.64 11.78
CA HIS A 226 1.75 -5.50 10.87
C HIS A 226 2.56 -5.60 9.58
N ILE A 227 3.79 -6.10 9.67
CA ILE A 227 4.64 -6.37 8.49
C ILE A 227 3.98 -7.42 7.61
N MET A 228 3.53 -8.53 8.19
CA MET A 228 2.81 -9.58 7.47
C MET A 228 1.56 -9.06 6.77
N GLU A 229 0.77 -8.26 7.47
CA GLU A 229 -0.44 -7.66 6.90
C GLU A 229 -0.11 -6.72 5.73
N ASN A 230 0.96 -5.91 5.85
CA ASN A 230 1.42 -5.05 4.74
C ASN A 230 1.91 -5.88 3.54
N ILE A 231 2.68 -6.94 3.77
CA ILE A 231 3.15 -7.84 2.69
C ILE A 231 1.96 -8.47 1.98
N LEU A 232 0.96 -8.96 2.72
CA LEU A 232 -0.26 -9.51 2.14
C LEU A 232 -1.04 -8.47 1.32
N TYR A 233 -1.16 -7.24 1.83
CA TYR A 233 -1.78 -6.16 1.09
C TYR A 233 -1.09 -5.92 -0.26
N ASN A 234 0.23 -5.79 -0.27
CA ASN A 234 1.02 -5.58 -1.48
C ASN A 234 0.88 -6.75 -2.46
N GLU A 235 0.96 -7.99 -1.97
CA GLU A 235 0.75 -9.20 -2.77
C GLU A 235 -0.63 -9.19 -3.46
N LEU A 236 -1.68 -8.86 -2.73
CA LEU A 236 -3.04 -8.81 -3.27
C LEU A 236 -3.21 -7.71 -4.34
N ILE A 237 -2.53 -6.56 -4.16
CA ILE A 237 -2.48 -5.49 -5.18
C ILE A 237 -1.75 -5.98 -6.44
N ILE A 238 -0.59 -6.62 -6.30
CA ILE A 238 0.20 -7.18 -7.42
C ILE A 238 -0.62 -8.21 -8.19
N ARG A 239 -1.41 -9.04 -7.50
CA ARG A 239 -2.37 -9.98 -8.13
C ARG A 239 -3.56 -9.29 -8.82
N GLY A 240 -3.66 -7.97 -8.74
CA GLY A 240 -4.67 -7.15 -9.42
C GLY A 240 -6.03 -7.11 -8.73
N PHE A 241 -6.10 -7.37 -7.42
CA PHE A 241 -7.32 -7.21 -6.65
C PHE A 241 -7.54 -5.74 -6.23
N LYS A 242 -8.81 -5.33 -6.17
CA LYS A 242 -9.23 -4.17 -5.39
C LYS A 242 -9.39 -4.62 -3.95
N ILE A 243 -8.92 -3.79 -3.00
CA ILE A 243 -8.85 -4.15 -1.59
C ILE A 243 -9.52 -3.08 -0.75
N ASP A 244 -10.42 -3.52 0.13
CA ASP A 244 -11.01 -2.70 1.19
C ASP A 244 -10.80 -3.40 2.55
N VAL A 245 -10.81 -2.64 3.63
CA VAL A 245 -10.87 -3.15 5.00
C VAL A 245 -12.33 -3.39 5.37
N GLY A 246 -12.66 -4.62 5.74
CA GLY A 246 -14.03 -4.99 6.09
C GLY A 246 -14.43 -4.56 7.49
N VAL A 247 -15.68 -4.10 7.65
CA VAL A 247 -16.28 -3.88 8.94
C VAL A 247 -17.59 -4.64 9.02
N VAL A 248 -17.73 -5.46 10.05
CA VAL A 248 -18.97 -6.14 10.39
C VAL A 248 -19.37 -5.80 11.82
N TYR A 249 -20.66 -5.63 12.06
CA TYR A 249 -21.16 -5.28 13.38
C TYR A 249 -21.83 -6.46 14.06
N GLU A 250 -21.51 -6.63 15.31
CA GLU A 250 -22.06 -7.65 16.19
C GLU A 250 -22.76 -7.01 17.38
N ASN A 251 -23.93 -7.54 17.74
CA ASN A 251 -24.64 -7.13 18.95
C ASN A 251 -24.24 -8.06 20.10
N ILE A 252 -23.48 -7.53 21.04
CA ILE A 252 -23.04 -8.27 22.23
C ILE A 252 -23.91 -7.86 23.41
N LYS A 253 -24.42 -8.85 24.14
CA LYS A 253 -25.16 -8.64 25.40
C LYS A 253 -24.19 -8.22 26.48
N THR A 254 -24.43 -7.07 27.10
CA THR A 254 -23.62 -6.59 28.24
C THR A 254 -24.08 -7.27 29.55
N GLU A 255 -23.26 -7.23 30.58
CA GLU A 255 -23.58 -7.75 31.94
C GLU A 255 -24.87 -7.14 32.50
N LYS A 256 -25.22 -5.91 32.09
CA LYS A 256 -26.45 -5.22 32.49
C LYS A 256 -27.68 -5.61 31.67
N GLY A 257 -27.57 -6.64 30.79
CA GLY A 257 -28.67 -7.13 29.96
C GLY A 257 -28.96 -6.32 28.70
N ASN A 258 -28.32 -5.19 28.51
CA ASN A 258 -28.45 -4.36 27.29
C ASN A 258 -27.59 -4.91 26.13
N TYR A 259 -27.97 -4.62 24.87
CA TYR A 259 -27.14 -4.95 23.71
C TYR A 259 -26.23 -3.78 23.36
N ARG A 260 -24.96 -4.10 23.10
CA ARG A 260 -23.96 -3.15 22.58
C ARG A 260 -23.53 -3.59 21.19
N LYS A 261 -23.61 -2.67 20.23
CA LYS A 261 -23.08 -2.88 18.86
C LYS A 261 -21.55 -2.73 18.88
N VAL A 262 -20.83 -3.78 18.50
CA VAL A 262 -19.36 -3.82 18.47
C VAL A 262 -18.94 -4.01 17.02
N ALA A 263 -18.03 -3.16 16.53
CA ALA A 263 -17.42 -3.31 15.23
C ALA A 263 -16.33 -4.38 15.27
N ARG A 264 -16.35 -5.31 14.32
CA ARG A 264 -15.32 -6.31 14.06
C ARG A 264 -14.69 -6.02 12.72
N GLU A 265 -13.38 -6.12 12.63
CA GLU A 265 -12.63 -5.87 11.43
C GLU A 265 -12.37 -7.17 10.67
N ILE A 266 -12.39 -7.09 9.34
CA ILE A 266 -11.84 -8.07 8.42
C ILE A 266 -10.72 -7.35 7.69
N ASP A 267 -9.50 -7.89 7.76
CA ASP A 267 -8.32 -7.17 7.26
C ASP A 267 -8.46 -6.82 5.79
N PHE A 268 -8.94 -7.78 4.97
CA PHE A 268 -9.12 -7.53 3.54
C PHE A 268 -10.43 -8.09 3.00
N ILE A 269 -11.18 -7.24 2.33
CA ILE A 269 -12.20 -7.62 1.36
C ILE A 269 -11.56 -7.42 -0.01
N ILE A 270 -11.39 -8.49 -0.78
CA ILE A 270 -10.75 -8.39 -2.08
C ILE A 270 -11.73 -8.73 -3.20
N GLN A 271 -11.61 -8.00 -4.32
CA GLN A 271 -12.44 -8.22 -5.49
C GLN A 271 -11.66 -8.09 -6.79
N LYS A 272 -11.85 -9.06 -7.69
CA LYS A 272 -11.33 -9.02 -9.07
C LYS A 272 -12.37 -9.63 -10.00
N GLY A 273 -12.99 -8.78 -10.83
CA GLY A 273 -14.14 -9.19 -11.64
C GLY A 273 -15.30 -9.69 -10.76
N MET A 274 -15.73 -10.93 -10.99
CA MET A 274 -16.82 -11.58 -10.23
C MET A 274 -16.34 -12.30 -8.96
N LYS A 275 -15.02 -12.44 -8.78
CA LYS A 275 -14.43 -13.09 -7.62
C LYS A 275 -14.36 -12.12 -6.45
N LYS A 276 -14.86 -12.53 -5.29
CA LYS A 276 -14.79 -11.80 -4.02
C LYS A 276 -14.41 -12.75 -2.91
N TYR A 277 -13.49 -12.31 -2.03
CA TYR A 277 -13.01 -13.08 -0.89
C TYR A 277 -12.92 -12.18 0.35
N TYR A 278 -12.99 -12.81 1.52
CA TYR A 278 -12.66 -12.21 2.80
C TYR A 278 -11.39 -12.84 3.34
N ILE A 279 -10.41 -12.03 3.67
CA ILE A 279 -9.10 -12.51 4.13
C ILE A 279 -8.77 -11.89 5.48
N GLN A 280 -8.33 -12.72 6.40
CA GLN A 280 -7.78 -12.31 7.69
C GLN A 280 -6.29 -12.68 7.73
N SER A 281 -5.46 -11.77 8.25
CA SER A 281 -4.04 -11.96 8.48
C SER A 281 -3.81 -12.33 9.95
N ALA A 282 -3.35 -13.54 10.23
CA ALA A 282 -3.10 -14.00 11.58
C ALA A 282 -1.66 -14.48 11.75
N TYR A 283 -0.85 -13.74 12.49
CA TYR A 283 0.55 -14.12 12.70
C TYR A 283 0.68 -15.43 13.47
N ALA A 284 -0.08 -15.60 14.56
CA ALA A 284 -0.17 -16.84 15.31
C ALA A 284 -1.56 -17.00 15.92
N MET A 285 -2.03 -18.23 15.96
CA MET A 285 -3.31 -18.61 16.58
C MET A 285 -3.05 -19.68 17.66
N GLU A 286 -2.36 -19.30 18.72
CA GLU A 286 -1.76 -20.18 19.74
C GLU A 286 -2.78 -20.90 20.63
N ASN A 287 -4.01 -20.39 20.72
CA ASN A 287 -5.06 -20.97 21.55
C ASN A 287 -6.45 -20.78 20.94
N GLU A 288 -7.46 -21.49 21.49
CA GLU A 288 -8.83 -21.45 20.99
C GLU A 288 -9.46 -20.05 21.05
N GLU A 289 -9.11 -19.25 22.05
CA GLU A 289 -9.60 -17.88 22.18
C GLU A 289 -9.11 -17.00 21.03
N LYS A 290 -7.84 -17.14 20.64
CA LYS A 290 -7.25 -16.43 19.50
C LYS A 290 -7.87 -16.91 18.18
N VAL A 291 -8.03 -18.23 17.99
CA VAL A 291 -8.73 -18.82 16.85
C VAL A 291 -10.14 -18.23 16.72
N TYR A 292 -10.90 -18.23 17.82
CA TYR A 292 -12.23 -17.66 17.84
C TYR A 292 -12.26 -16.16 17.52
N SER A 293 -11.32 -15.40 18.07
CA SER A 293 -11.21 -13.96 17.84
C SER A 293 -10.97 -13.64 16.36
N GLU A 294 -10.02 -14.32 15.73
CA GLU A 294 -9.64 -14.10 14.32
C GLU A 294 -10.73 -14.57 13.32
N SER A 295 -11.40 -15.67 13.61
CA SER A 295 -12.47 -16.20 12.76
C SER A 295 -13.82 -15.51 12.94
N ARG A 296 -14.04 -14.81 14.06
CA ARG A 296 -15.33 -14.25 14.44
C ARG A 296 -15.88 -13.24 13.43
N SER A 297 -15.03 -12.33 12.96
CA SER A 297 -15.41 -11.33 11.95
C SER A 297 -15.89 -11.99 10.65
N LEU A 298 -15.20 -13.04 10.22
CA LEU A 298 -15.51 -13.81 9.02
C LEU A 298 -16.83 -14.58 9.16
N ASN A 299 -17.08 -15.15 10.32
CA ASN A 299 -18.30 -15.95 10.58
C ASN A 299 -19.58 -15.12 10.59
N ILE A 300 -19.50 -13.81 10.85
CA ILE A 300 -20.67 -12.93 10.96
C ILE A 300 -20.91 -12.07 9.71
N THR A 301 -20.23 -12.30 8.58
CA THR A 301 -20.45 -11.55 7.31
C THR A 301 -21.89 -11.68 6.81
N GLY A 302 -22.49 -12.85 6.97
CA GLY A 302 -23.87 -13.15 6.57
C GLY A 302 -24.04 -13.48 5.08
N ASP A 303 -22.93 -13.75 4.39
CA ASP A 303 -22.89 -14.19 2.99
C ASP A 303 -22.01 -15.43 2.80
N SER A 304 -22.03 -15.99 1.59
CA SER A 304 -21.34 -17.23 1.25
C SER A 304 -20.04 -17.04 0.46
N PHE A 305 -19.51 -15.83 0.41
CA PHE A 305 -18.21 -15.61 -0.24
C PHE A 305 -17.10 -16.37 0.49
N PRO A 306 -16.11 -16.93 -0.24
CA PRO A 306 -15.00 -17.64 0.37
C PRO A 306 -14.26 -16.82 1.42
N LYS A 307 -13.87 -17.47 2.50
CA LYS A 307 -13.20 -16.90 3.65
C LYS A 307 -11.87 -17.59 3.86
N ILE A 308 -10.83 -16.80 4.07
CA ILE A 308 -9.45 -17.29 4.16
C ILE A 308 -8.79 -16.66 5.38
N ILE A 309 -8.10 -17.46 6.18
CA ILE A 309 -7.17 -16.98 7.21
C ILE A 309 -5.77 -17.35 6.74
N VAL A 310 -4.96 -16.33 6.45
CA VAL A 310 -3.54 -16.52 6.13
C VAL A 310 -2.75 -16.48 7.43
N ARG A 311 -1.99 -17.55 7.70
CA ARG A 311 -1.32 -17.79 8.98
C ARG A 311 0.18 -17.95 8.81
N ARG A 312 0.95 -17.42 9.77
CA ARG A 312 2.42 -17.61 9.79
C ARG A 312 2.83 -18.92 10.48
N ASP A 313 1.99 -19.43 11.39
CA ASP A 313 2.27 -20.55 12.28
C ASP A 313 1.91 -21.94 11.71
N ILE A 314 1.36 -22.03 10.50
CA ILE A 314 1.01 -23.31 9.86
C ILE A 314 1.77 -23.51 8.53
N ARG A 315 2.01 -24.80 8.18
CA ARG A 315 2.66 -25.19 6.94
C ARG A 315 1.74 -25.89 5.93
N LYS A 316 0.60 -26.44 6.40
CA LYS A 316 -0.35 -27.14 5.53
C LYS A 316 -1.71 -26.45 5.61
N ARG A 317 -2.32 -26.25 4.45
CA ARG A 317 -3.67 -25.69 4.35
C ARG A 317 -4.72 -26.71 4.78
N PHE A 318 -5.79 -26.22 5.42
CA PHE A 318 -6.96 -27.01 5.80
C PHE A 318 -8.20 -26.11 5.86
N TYR A 319 -9.38 -26.74 5.79
CA TYR A 319 -10.64 -26.04 6.10
C TYR A 319 -11.05 -26.34 7.53
N ASP A 320 -11.48 -25.30 8.25
CA ASP A 320 -12.06 -25.48 9.58
C ASP A 320 -13.53 -25.92 9.49
N GLU A 321 -14.16 -26.14 10.65
CA GLU A 321 -15.56 -26.56 10.76
C GLU A 321 -16.58 -25.56 10.16
N ASN A 322 -16.20 -24.30 10.00
CA ASN A 322 -17.01 -23.25 9.42
C ASN A 322 -16.74 -23.08 7.90
N GLY A 323 -15.91 -23.93 7.32
CA GLY A 323 -15.52 -23.88 5.92
C GLY A 323 -14.56 -22.73 5.59
N ILE A 324 -13.86 -22.17 6.58
CA ILE A 324 -12.83 -21.15 6.36
C ILE A 324 -11.53 -21.84 5.99
N LEU A 325 -10.92 -21.44 4.87
CA LEU A 325 -9.62 -21.93 4.46
C LEU A 325 -8.53 -21.31 5.35
N ASN A 326 -7.79 -22.15 6.08
CA ASN A 326 -6.57 -21.79 6.77
C ASN A 326 -5.37 -22.17 5.88
N ILE A 327 -4.50 -21.22 5.58
CA ILE A 327 -3.34 -21.42 4.70
C ILE A 327 -2.09 -20.75 5.27
N GLY A 328 -0.94 -21.41 5.12
CA GLY A 328 0.35 -20.84 5.53
C GLY A 328 0.72 -19.63 4.68
N LEU A 329 1.32 -18.62 5.30
CA LEU A 329 1.72 -17.37 4.64
C LEU A 329 2.62 -17.62 3.42
N ILE A 330 3.68 -18.39 3.59
CA ILE A 330 4.63 -18.69 2.52
C ILE A 330 3.95 -19.46 1.39
N ASP A 331 3.09 -20.43 1.73
CA ASP A 331 2.28 -21.16 0.73
C ASP A 331 1.35 -20.22 -0.03
N PHE A 332 0.71 -19.26 0.67
CA PHE A 332 -0.15 -18.28 0.04
C PHE A 332 0.63 -17.39 -0.94
N LEU A 333 1.79 -16.87 -0.51
CA LEU A 333 2.62 -15.97 -1.31
C LEU A 333 3.25 -16.65 -2.54
N LEU A 334 3.55 -17.96 -2.45
CA LEU A 334 4.18 -18.74 -3.54
C LEU A 334 3.17 -19.45 -4.45
N SER A 335 1.88 -19.41 -4.13
CA SER A 335 0.85 -20.16 -4.89
C SER A 335 -0.03 -19.22 -5.71
N ASP A 336 -0.05 -19.40 -7.03
CA ASP A 336 -0.92 -18.61 -7.94
C ASP A 336 -2.39 -19.05 -7.90
N ASN A 337 -2.69 -20.24 -7.38
CA ASN A 337 -3.98 -20.91 -7.49
C ASN A 337 -4.80 -20.95 -6.19
N VAL A 338 -4.58 -20.03 -5.28
CA VAL A 338 -5.35 -19.95 -4.02
C VAL A 338 -6.59 -19.06 -4.15
N LEU A 339 -6.56 -18.06 -5.06
CA LEU A 339 -7.62 -17.06 -5.27
C LEU A 339 -8.28 -17.17 -6.64
#